data_5f09e3d337927d6e713bd63e0f12de26
#
_entry.id   5f09e3d337927d6e713bd63e0f12de26
#
_cell.length_a   1.000
_cell.length_b   1.000
_cell.length_c   1.000
_cell.angle_alpha   90.00
_cell.angle_beta   90.00
_cell.angle_gamma   90.00
#
_symmetry.space_group_name_H-M   'P 1'
#
loop_
_entity.id
_entity.type
_entity.pdbx_description
1 polymer ?
#
loop_
_entity_poly.entity_id
_entity_poly.type
_entity_poly.pdbx_seq_one_letter_code
_entity_poly.pdbx_strand_id
1 'polypeptide(L)'
;SAYPFRNETTFSAPGHEELGRMLEIGWRTARLCANETYMDCPYYEQLQYFGDTRIQAMISMYNTSDPYMVKNAIEQGRQSMVAEGITMSRYPSSVHQFISSFSLWWICMGHDYWMYRGDEAYMKTLLPAYRQVLSWYEQWLKPDYSLSYVPHWFFVDWAAGFDYGEPIREKEGNSALQDLMYIMTLEFAAEMEQAIGLPTMADHYRKIATEMRKTIRPKYWDADRNLFADTQDHRGYSQHVNALAILTGVTKGEEAVKVMNQTLADTSLIQCTIYFRYYLNQALKASGLGDQFLDNLQIWRDQMALGLTTWAEMPEPSRSDCHAWGASPNIEFYRILLGIDSDAPGFRKIRIAPSLGKLKEVSGTIPHPLGSVTAVYKLDERGEGTARLVLPEG
;
A
#
# COMPACT_ATOMS: atom_id res chain seq x y z
N SER A 1 -0.37 -24.87 -11.43
CA SER A 1 -1.25 -25.17 -10.28
C SER A 1 -1.30 -23.98 -9.35
N ALA A 2 -2.47 -23.62 -8.84
CA ALA A 2 -2.58 -22.52 -7.87
C ALA A 2 -1.81 -22.89 -6.58
N TYR A 3 -1.17 -21.90 -5.97
CA TYR A 3 -0.53 -22.07 -4.67
C TYR A 3 -1.56 -22.47 -3.60
N PRO A 4 -1.23 -23.41 -2.72
CA PRO A 4 -2.22 -24.04 -1.81
C PRO A 4 -2.56 -23.16 -0.59
N PHE A 5 -2.77 -21.86 -0.77
CA PHE A 5 -3.22 -20.98 0.29
C PHE A 5 -4.52 -21.44 0.92
N ARG A 6 -4.56 -21.38 2.24
CA ARG A 6 -5.79 -21.55 3.03
C ARG A 6 -6.15 -20.17 3.60
N ASN A 7 -7.41 -19.80 3.45
CA ASN A 7 -7.93 -18.62 4.15
C ASN A 7 -8.16 -18.98 5.62
N GLU A 8 -7.47 -18.31 6.51
CA GLU A 8 -7.55 -18.48 7.96
C GLU A 8 -8.36 -17.36 8.63
N THR A 9 -8.92 -16.45 7.82
CA THR A 9 -9.71 -15.33 8.33
C THR A 9 -11.19 -15.68 8.46
N THR A 10 -11.85 -14.97 9.34
CA THR A 10 -13.31 -14.86 9.38
C THR A 10 -13.72 -13.40 9.34
N PHE A 11 -14.90 -13.11 8.82
CA PHE A 11 -15.47 -11.76 8.86
C PHE A 11 -17.01 -11.88 8.87
N SER A 12 -17.65 -11.08 9.69
CA SER A 12 -19.12 -10.98 9.74
C SER A 12 -19.54 -9.55 10.09
N ALA A 13 -20.47 -9.04 9.32
CA ALA A 13 -21.12 -7.74 9.56
C ALA A 13 -22.63 -7.93 9.27
N PRO A 14 -23.44 -8.36 10.26
CA PRO A 14 -24.86 -8.63 10.08
C PRO A 14 -25.61 -7.44 9.49
N GLY A 15 -26.43 -7.69 8.44
CA GLY A 15 -27.14 -6.66 7.69
C GLY A 15 -26.30 -5.98 6.60
N HIS A 16 -25.05 -6.42 6.40
CA HIS A 16 -24.11 -5.93 5.39
C HIS A 16 -23.40 -7.09 4.69
N GLU A 17 -24.18 -8.05 4.20
CA GLU A 17 -23.71 -9.31 3.61
C GLU A 17 -22.84 -9.07 2.36
N GLU A 18 -23.03 -7.94 1.67
CA GLU A 18 -22.20 -7.54 0.53
C GLU A 18 -20.72 -7.39 0.89
N LEU A 19 -20.39 -7.05 2.16
CA LEU A 19 -19.00 -6.95 2.61
C LEU A 19 -18.33 -8.32 2.64
N GLY A 20 -19.04 -9.35 3.14
CA GLY A 20 -18.57 -10.73 3.08
C GLY A 20 -18.34 -11.20 1.64
N ARG A 21 -19.26 -10.85 0.74
CA ARG A 21 -19.13 -11.16 -0.69
C ARG A 21 -17.92 -10.47 -1.33
N MET A 22 -17.62 -9.23 -0.96
CA MET A 22 -16.40 -8.54 -1.40
C MET A 22 -15.13 -9.31 -1.02
N LEU A 23 -15.05 -9.79 0.22
CA LEU A 23 -13.90 -10.58 0.70
C LEU A 23 -13.76 -11.91 -0.04
N GLU A 24 -14.86 -12.58 -0.35
CA GLU A 24 -14.86 -13.83 -1.13
C GLU A 24 -14.31 -13.60 -2.54
N ILE A 25 -14.78 -12.55 -3.23
CA ILE A 25 -14.30 -12.16 -4.56
C ILE A 25 -12.81 -11.80 -4.50
N GLY A 26 -12.39 -11.02 -3.51
CA GLY A 26 -11.01 -10.61 -3.33
C GLY A 26 -10.09 -11.80 -3.06
N TRP A 27 -10.48 -12.70 -2.18
CA TRP A 27 -9.70 -13.91 -1.91
C TRP A 27 -9.60 -14.83 -3.13
N ARG A 28 -10.71 -14.99 -3.88
CA ARG A 28 -10.70 -15.72 -5.16
C ARG A 28 -9.72 -15.09 -6.14
N THR A 29 -9.74 -13.76 -6.29
CA THR A 29 -8.83 -13.03 -7.17
C THR A 29 -7.38 -13.26 -6.76
N ALA A 30 -7.05 -13.08 -5.48
CA ALA A 30 -5.71 -13.27 -4.95
C ALA A 30 -5.19 -14.70 -5.18
N ARG A 31 -6.03 -15.72 -4.99
CA ARG A 31 -5.65 -17.11 -5.24
C ARG A 31 -5.39 -17.43 -6.71
N LEU A 32 -6.20 -16.87 -7.61
CA LEU A 32 -6.01 -17.08 -9.05
C LEU A 32 -4.73 -16.42 -9.56
N CYS A 33 -4.24 -15.41 -8.88
CA CYS A 33 -3.00 -14.71 -9.18
C CYS A 33 -1.80 -15.21 -8.33
N ALA A 34 -1.91 -16.36 -7.67
CA ALA A 34 -0.84 -16.96 -6.87
C ALA A 34 -0.63 -18.41 -7.31
N ASN A 35 0.48 -18.67 -7.98
CA ASN A 35 0.86 -19.97 -8.51
C ASN A 35 2.24 -20.39 -7.98
N GLU A 36 3.25 -20.42 -8.82
CA GLU A 36 4.66 -20.59 -8.40
C GLU A 36 5.26 -19.28 -7.91
N THR A 37 4.72 -18.17 -8.42
CA THR A 37 4.97 -16.79 -8.01
C THR A 37 3.63 -16.09 -7.87
N TYR A 38 3.62 -14.90 -7.30
CA TYR A 38 2.51 -14.00 -7.55
C TYR A 38 2.47 -13.63 -9.04
N MET A 39 1.30 -13.23 -9.51
CA MET A 39 1.08 -12.72 -10.86
C MET A 39 0.16 -11.52 -10.77
N ASP A 40 0.36 -10.54 -11.65
CA ASP A 40 -0.56 -9.42 -11.85
C ASP A 40 -1.97 -9.95 -12.19
N CYS A 41 -2.01 -10.83 -13.20
CA CYS A 41 -3.21 -11.49 -13.66
C CYS A 41 -2.91 -12.90 -14.19
N PRO A 42 -3.91 -13.82 -14.20
CA PRO A 42 -3.68 -15.21 -14.61
C PRO A 42 -3.74 -15.46 -16.11
N TYR A 43 -4.05 -14.44 -16.93
CA TYR A 43 -4.28 -14.65 -18.37
C TYR A 43 -3.37 -13.83 -19.27
N TYR A 44 -3.39 -12.47 -19.16
CA TYR A 44 -2.67 -11.63 -20.13
C TYR A 44 -1.16 -11.66 -19.95
N GLU A 45 -0.64 -11.17 -18.84
CA GLU A 45 0.79 -11.00 -18.62
C GLU A 45 1.40 -12.16 -17.84
N GLN A 46 0.73 -12.64 -16.79
CA GLN A 46 1.19 -13.74 -15.93
C GLN A 46 2.57 -13.46 -15.32
N LEU A 47 2.81 -12.21 -14.90
CA LEU A 47 4.10 -11.73 -14.44
C LEU A 47 4.03 -11.17 -13.02
N GLN A 48 5.09 -11.38 -12.24
CA GLN A 48 5.21 -10.90 -10.88
C GLN A 48 5.75 -9.47 -10.86
N TYR A 49 4.87 -8.47 -11.00
CA TYR A 49 5.21 -7.06 -10.82
C TYR A 49 5.32 -6.68 -9.35
N PHE A 50 6.36 -5.96 -8.93
CA PHE A 50 6.59 -5.68 -7.50
C PHE A 50 5.63 -4.63 -6.92
N GLY A 51 5.02 -3.78 -7.72
CA GLY A 51 3.94 -2.90 -7.29
C GLY A 51 2.70 -3.67 -6.87
N ASP A 52 2.24 -4.59 -7.73
CA ASP A 52 1.14 -5.52 -7.49
C ASP A 52 1.44 -6.43 -6.30
N THR A 53 2.63 -7.01 -6.33
CA THR A 53 3.06 -8.02 -5.37
C THR A 53 3.10 -7.48 -3.94
N ARG A 54 3.40 -6.20 -3.74
CA ARG A 54 3.32 -5.59 -2.41
C ARG A 54 1.92 -5.74 -1.80
N ILE A 55 0.87 -5.47 -2.58
CA ILE A 55 -0.52 -5.61 -2.11
C ILE A 55 -0.88 -7.08 -1.94
N GLN A 56 -0.50 -7.95 -2.89
CA GLN A 56 -0.73 -9.39 -2.81
C GLN A 56 -0.06 -10.01 -1.58
N ALA A 57 1.15 -9.58 -1.25
CA ALA A 57 1.88 -9.98 -0.06
C ALA A 57 1.12 -9.57 1.21
N MET A 58 0.60 -8.36 1.27
CA MET A 58 -0.21 -7.89 2.40
C MET A 58 -1.52 -8.68 2.52
N ILE A 59 -2.19 -8.98 1.41
CA ILE A 59 -3.37 -9.86 1.42
C ILE A 59 -3.00 -11.22 2.03
N SER A 60 -1.89 -11.81 1.59
CA SER A 60 -1.42 -13.09 2.13
C SER A 60 -1.13 -12.98 3.63
N MET A 61 -0.43 -11.93 4.08
CA MET A 61 -0.08 -11.75 5.49
C MET A 61 -1.30 -11.55 6.40
N TYR A 62 -2.40 -11.01 5.88
CA TYR A 62 -3.65 -10.87 6.63
C TYR A 62 -4.53 -12.12 6.58
N ASN A 63 -4.46 -12.93 5.51
CA ASN A 63 -5.42 -14.01 5.28
C ASN A 63 -4.85 -15.42 5.51
N THR A 64 -3.53 -15.57 5.62
CA THR A 64 -2.88 -16.86 5.88
C THR A 64 -1.64 -16.70 6.74
N SER A 65 -1.32 -17.72 7.52
CA SER A 65 -0.07 -17.80 8.29
C SER A 65 1.15 -18.21 7.44
N ASP A 66 0.94 -18.65 6.21
CA ASP A 66 2.00 -19.10 5.30
C ASP A 66 2.90 -17.93 4.85
N PRO A 67 4.21 -17.92 5.18
CA PRO A 67 5.12 -16.84 4.82
C PRO A 67 5.86 -17.05 3.51
N TYR A 68 5.80 -18.28 2.92
CA TYR A 68 6.77 -18.69 1.91
C TYR A 68 6.61 -17.96 0.60
N MET A 69 5.38 -17.75 0.12
CA MET A 69 5.15 -17.03 -1.14
C MET A 69 5.63 -15.57 -1.05
N VAL A 70 5.36 -14.90 0.07
CA VAL A 70 5.83 -13.53 0.30
C VAL A 70 7.35 -13.46 0.35
N LYS A 71 7.98 -14.37 1.09
CA LYS A 71 9.43 -14.47 1.20
C LYS A 71 10.08 -14.76 -0.16
N ASN A 72 9.47 -15.67 -0.94
CA ASN A 72 9.93 -15.97 -2.31
C ASN A 72 9.89 -14.72 -3.20
N ALA A 73 8.80 -13.95 -3.15
CA ALA A 73 8.65 -12.74 -3.95
C ALA A 73 9.70 -11.67 -3.58
N ILE A 74 9.98 -11.47 -2.28
CA ILE A 74 11.02 -10.55 -1.82
C ILE A 74 12.38 -10.99 -2.33
N GLU A 75 12.69 -12.29 -2.23
CA GLU A 75 13.96 -12.86 -2.70
C GLU A 75 14.12 -12.74 -4.21
N GLN A 76 13.05 -12.96 -4.97
CA GLN A 76 13.05 -12.79 -6.42
C GLN A 76 13.27 -11.32 -6.82
N GLY A 77 12.76 -10.35 -6.04
CA GLY A 77 13.09 -8.94 -6.20
C GLY A 77 14.60 -8.69 -6.04
N ARG A 78 15.21 -9.28 -5.01
CA ARG A 78 16.68 -9.22 -4.81
C ARG A 78 17.45 -9.85 -5.98
N GLN A 79 16.99 -10.98 -6.48
CA GLN A 79 17.61 -11.68 -7.63
C GLN A 79 17.47 -10.91 -8.94
N SER A 80 16.46 -10.05 -9.07
CA SER A 80 16.22 -9.23 -10.25
C SER A 80 17.11 -7.98 -10.34
N MET A 81 17.91 -7.70 -9.31
CA MET A 81 18.75 -6.50 -9.28
C MET A 81 19.76 -6.51 -10.42
N VAL A 82 19.91 -5.36 -11.07
CA VAL A 82 20.86 -5.13 -12.15
C VAL A 82 22.05 -4.30 -11.64
N ALA A 83 23.13 -4.28 -12.45
CA ALA A 83 24.35 -3.55 -12.12
C ALA A 83 24.13 -2.04 -11.91
N GLU A 84 23.07 -1.49 -12.47
CA GLU A 84 22.65 -0.10 -12.28
C GLU A 84 22.25 0.21 -10.83
N GLY A 85 21.75 -0.77 -10.07
CA GLY A 85 21.43 -0.62 -8.66
C GLY A 85 19.95 -0.70 -8.32
N ILE A 86 19.09 -0.96 -9.30
CA ILE A 86 17.63 -1.14 -9.10
C ILE A 86 17.19 -2.55 -9.43
N THR A 87 15.99 -2.91 -9.02
CA THR A 87 15.33 -4.16 -9.39
C THR A 87 14.69 -4.03 -10.78
N MET A 88 14.51 -5.14 -11.47
CA MET A 88 13.52 -5.19 -12.54
C MET A 88 12.13 -4.90 -11.97
N SER A 89 11.21 -4.40 -12.80
CA SER A 89 9.82 -4.15 -12.39
C SER A 89 9.03 -5.42 -12.09
N ARG A 90 9.45 -6.52 -12.76
CA ARG A 90 8.82 -7.85 -12.73
C ARG A 90 9.88 -8.95 -12.85
N TYR A 91 9.74 -9.98 -12.05
CA TYR A 91 10.68 -11.11 -12.07
C TYR A 91 10.06 -12.35 -11.43
N PRO A 92 10.29 -13.60 -11.95
CA PRO A 92 11.14 -13.89 -13.12
C PRO A 92 10.50 -13.43 -14.45
N SER A 93 11.35 -12.99 -15.38
CA SER A 93 10.92 -12.53 -16.71
C SER A 93 12.08 -12.67 -17.71
N SER A 94 11.77 -13.06 -18.94
CA SER A 94 12.74 -13.11 -20.03
C SER A 94 12.99 -11.72 -20.65
N VAL A 95 12.12 -10.75 -20.40
CA VAL A 95 12.23 -9.39 -20.91
C VAL A 95 12.52 -8.43 -19.76
N HIS A 96 13.63 -7.72 -19.84
CA HIS A 96 14.00 -6.69 -18.90
C HIS A 96 13.05 -5.50 -19.04
N GLN A 97 12.46 -5.10 -17.92
CA GLN A 97 11.65 -3.90 -17.84
C GLN A 97 11.93 -3.24 -16.48
N PHE A 98 11.98 -1.91 -16.48
CA PHE A 98 12.26 -1.13 -15.27
C PHE A 98 11.14 -0.14 -15.03
N ILE A 99 10.53 -0.23 -13.85
CA ILE A 99 9.61 0.74 -13.28
C ILE A 99 10.26 1.22 -12.00
N SER A 100 10.79 2.44 -12.01
CA SER A 100 11.61 2.93 -10.90
C SER A 100 10.86 2.93 -9.56
N SER A 101 9.57 3.28 -9.54
CA SER A 101 8.71 3.22 -8.36
C SER A 101 8.57 1.81 -7.77
N PHE A 102 8.65 0.76 -8.58
CA PHE A 102 8.50 -0.62 -8.10
C PHE A 102 9.70 -1.11 -7.31
N SER A 103 10.90 -0.57 -7.55
CA SER A 103 12.05 -0.83 -6.67
C SER A 103 11.84 -0.25 -5.27
N LEU A 104 11.14 0.89 -5.15
CA LEU A 104 10.74 1.44 -3.84
C LEU A 104 9.67 0.56 -3.18
N TRP A 105 8.67 0.13 -3.93
CA TRP A 105 7.63 -0.77 -3.41
C TRP A 105 8.18 -2.13 -2.97
N TRP A 106 9.23 -2.62 -3.61
CA TRP A 106 9.91 -3.84 -3.17
C TRP A 106 10.54 -3.68 -1.78
N ILE A 107 11.18 -2.56 -1.47
CA ILE A 107 11.71 -2.26 -0.13
C ILE A 107 10.55 -2.17 0.88
N CYS A 108 9.49 -1.47 0.50
CA CYS A 108 8.30 -1.35 1.36
C CYS A 108 7.64 -2.71 1.63
N MET A 109 7.61 -3.62 0.64
CA MET A 109 7.13 -5.00 0.82
C MET A 109 8.00 -5.77 1.82
N GLY A 110 9.30 -5.57 1.80
CA GLY A 110 10.21 -6.14 2.80
C GLY A 110 9.93 -5.61 4.21
N HIS A 111 9.70 -4.31 4.36
CA HIS A 111 9.29 -3.72 5.63
C HIS A 111 7.94 -4.29 6.10
N ASP A 112 6.95 -4.40 5.21
CA ASP A 112 5.66 -5.00 5.53
C ASP A 112 5.84 -6.45 6.04
N TYR A 113 6.67 -7.26 5.35
CA TYR A 113 6.99 -8.62 5.79
C TYR A 113 7.65 -8.65 7.18
N TRP A 114 8.60 -7.77 7.44
CA TRP A 114 9.27 -7.66 8.72
C TRP A 114 8.29 -7.31 9.85
N MET A 115 7.39 -6.40 9.61
CA MET A 115 6.37 -5.99 10.58
C MET A 115 5.41 -7.13 10.94
N TYR A 116 5.01 -7.96 9.96
CA TYR A 116 4.00 -9.00 10.19
C TYR A 116 4.58 -10.40 10.47
N ARG A 117 5.83 -10.67 10.11
CA ARG A 117 6.46 -12.00 10.25
C ARG A 117 7.75 -11.97 11.06
N GLY A 118 8.42 -10.86 11.20
CA GLY A 118 9.71 -10.73 11.90
C GLY A 118 10.87 -11.19 11.04
N ASP A 119 11.29 -12.44 11.18
CA ASP A 119 12.40 -13.09 10.44
C ASP A 119 13.66 -12.19 10.29
N GLU A 120 14.14 -11.65 11.43
CA GLU A 120 15.24 -10.68 11.46
C GLU A 120 16.49 -11.18 10.76
N ALA A 121 16.78 -12.49 10.87
CA ALA A 121 17.97 -13.09 10.24
C ALA A 121 17.91 -12.98 8.71
N TYR A 122 16.75 -13.26 8.13
CA TYR A 122 16.52 -13.10 6.70
C TYR A 122 16.52 -11.62 6.30
N MET A 123 15.83 -10.76 7.03
CA MET A 123 15.75 -9.32 6.72
C MET A 123 17.14 -8.66 6.72
N LYS A 124 18.04 -9.05 7.62
CA LYS A 124 19.44 -8.58 7.62
C LYS A 124 20.17 -8.87 6.30
N THR A 125 19.85 -9.98 5.65
CA THR A 125 20.46 -10.33 4.35
C THR A 125 20.02 -9.44 3.20
N LEU A 126 18.88 -8.75 3.33
CA LEU A 126 18.30 -7.86 2.33
C LEU A 126 18.81 -6.41 2.42
N LEU A 127 19.25 -5.98 3.60
CA LEU A 127 19.66 -4.60 3.84
C LEU A 127 20.72 -4.08 2.84
N PRO A 128 21.76 -4.86 2.45
CA PRO A 128 22.71 -4.39 1.44
C PRO A 128 22.06 -4.08 0.09
N ALA A 129 21.08 -4.88 -0.33
CA ALA A 129 20.36 -4.66 -1.58
C ALA A 129 19.42 -3.44 -1.49
N TYR A 130 18.77 -3.23 -0.36
CA TYR A 130 17.96 -2.03 -0.10
C TYR A 130 18.81 -0.76 -0.14
N ARG A 131 20.00 -0.77 0.51
CA ARG A 131 20.96 0.34 0.43
C ARG A 131 21.36 0.65 -1.00
N GLN A 132 21.54 -0.35 -1.84
CA GLN A 132 21.90 -0.16 -3.24
C GLN A 132 20.79 0.57 -4.01
N VAL A 133 19.53 0.17 -3.84
CA VAL A 133 18.38 0.87 -4.46
C VAL A 133 18.27 2.32 -3.97
N LEU A 134 18.40 2.53 -2.65
CA LEU A 134 18.29 3.87 -2.07
C LEU A 134 19.45 4.77 -2.50
N SER A 135 20.67 4.23 -2.62
CA SER A 135 21.83 4.96 -3.16
C SER A 135 21.65 5.30 -4.64
N TRP A 136 21.02 4.43 -5.41
CA TRP A 136 20.66 4.75 -6.79
C TRP A 136 19.66 5.92 -6.88
N TYR A 137 18.68 5.97 -5.98
CA TYR A 137 17.75 7.11 -5.90
C TYR A 137 18.44 8.39 -5.44
N GLU A 138 19.37 8.30 -4.47
CA GLU A 138 20.07 9.44 -3.89
C GLU A 138 20.87 10.24 -4.92
N GLN A 139 21.41 9.61 -5.96
CA GLN A 139 22.12 10.32 -7.03
C GLN A 139 21.24 11.28 -7.85
N TRP A 140 19.91 11.14 -7.77
CA TRP A 140 18.94 11.99 -8.44
C TRP A 140 18.46 13.14 -7.56
N LEU A 141 18.90 13.23 -6.30
CA LEU A 141 18.57 14.36 -5.43
C LEU A 141 19.22 15.64 -5.93
N LYS A 142 18.41 16.69 -5.99
CA LYS A 142 18.88 18.06 -6.21
C LYS A 142 19.39 18.67 -4.89
N PRO A 143 20.10 19.81 -4.95
CA PRO A 143 20.57 20.52 -3.76
C PRO A 143 19.45 20.90 -2.77
N ASP A 144 18.22 21.05 -3.24
CA ASP A 144 17.03 21.32 -2.43
C ASP A 144 16.38 20.06 -1.83
N TYR A 145 16.99 18.90 -2.02
CA TYR A 145 16.47 17.58 -1.62
C TYR A 145 15.18 17.15 -2.33
N SER A 146 14.75 17.76 -3.42
CA SER A 146 13.75 17.16 -4.29
C SER A 146 14.43 16.29 -5.35
N LEU A 147 13.74 15.29 -5.88
CA LEU A 147 14.27 14.45 -6.96
C LEU A 147 14.27 15.24 -8.28
N SER A 148 15.31 15.06 -9.07
CA SER A 148 15.36 15.44 -10.49
C SER A 148 14.64 14.38 -11.34
N TYR A 149 14.87 14.40 -12.66
CA TYR A 149 14.39 13.34 -13.52
C TYR A 149 14.99 12.00 -13.10
N VAL A 150 14.16 11.09 -12.60
CA VAL A 150 14.54 9.68 -12.33
C VAL A 150 14.26 8.88 -13.58
N PRO A 151 15.25 8.18 -14.14
CA PRO A 151 15.08 7.44 -15.39
C PRO A 151 14.13 6.25 -15.25
N HIS A 152 13.82 5.64 -16.37
CA HIS A 152 12.86 4.55 -16.53
C HIS A 152 11.40 4.97 -16.38
N TRP A 153 10.51 4.02 -16.58
CA TRP A 153 9.07 4.23 -16.48
C TRP A 153 8.66 4.50 -15.03
N PHE A 154 8.01 5.63 -14.79
CA PHE A 154 7.51 6.01 -13.47
C PHE A 154 6.01 5.70 -13.36
N PHE A 155 5.65 4.44 -13.49
CA PHE A 155 4.27 4.01 -13.30
C PHE A 155 3.81 4.25 -11.87
N VAL A 156 2.60 4.81 -11.73
CA VAL A 156 1.93 5.04 -10.44
C VAL A 156 0.56 4.39 -10.40
N ASP A 157 -0.29 4.63 -11.41
CA ASP A 157 -1.66 4.09 -11.43
C ASP A 157 -2.28 4.26 -12.84
N TRP A 158 -3.18 3.39 -13.26
CA TRP A 158 -3.95 3.54 -14.49
C TRP A 158 -5.05 4.61 -14.37
N ALA A 159 -4.75 5.73 -13.74
CA ALA A 159 -5.70 6.80 -13.50
C ALA A 159 -5.97 7.61 -14.77
N ALA A 160 -7.24 7.91 -15.03
CA ALA A 160 -7.61 8.85 -16.10
C ALA A 160 -6.99 10.23 -15.79
N GLY A 161 -6.16 10.71 -16.71
CA GLY A 161 -5.38 11.95 -16.54
C GLY A 161 -3.89 11.72 -16.30
N PHE A 162 -3.45 10.49 -16.04
CA PHE A 162 -2.06 10.08 -16.13
C PHE A 162 -1.73 9.62 -17.57
N ASP A 163 -0.52 9.92 -18.04
CA ASP A 163 -0.06 9.48 -19.35
C ASP A 163 0.59 8.09 -19.23
N TYR A 164 -0.09 7.07 -19.73
CA TYR A 164 0.38 5.68 -19.64
C TYR A 164 0.73 5.26 -18.19
N GLY A 165 -0.10 5.67 -17.25
CA GLY A 165 0.10 5.40 -15.81
C GLY A 165 1.12 6.28 -15.11
N GLU A 166 1.75 7.22 -15.81
CA GLU A 166 2.66 8.21 -15.24
C GLU A 166 1.92 9.50 -14.85
N PRO A 167 2.14 10.02 -13.63
CA PRO A 167 1.61 11.31 -13.25
C PRO A 167 2.25 12.44 -14.07
N ILE A 168 1.59 13.60 -14.08
CA ILE A 168 2.15 14.80 -14.68
C ILE A 168 3.50 15.10 -14.02
N ARG A 169 4.52 15.36 -14.85
CA ARG A 169 5.85 15.75 -14.41
C ARG A 169 6.12 17.22 -14.76
N GLU A 170 7.03 17.84 -14.04
CA GLU A 170 7.62 19.13 -14.40
C GLU A 170 8.46 19.00 -15.67
N LYS A 171 8.82 20.15 -16.28
CA LYS A 171 9.71 20.18 -17.46
C LYS A 171 11.04 19.46 -17.25
N GLU A 172 11.51 19.43 -16.01
CA GLU A 172 12.73 18.72 -15.59
C GLU A 172 12.48 17.30 -15.11
N GLY A 173 11.30 16.77 -15.37
CA GLY A 173 10.94 15.36 -15.12
C GLY A 173 10.56 15.02 -13.67
N ASN A 174 10.30 15.99 -12.83
CA ASN A 174 9.93 15.74 -11.43
C ASN A 174 8.40 15.75 -11.22
N SER A 175 7.95 14.94 -10.26
CA SER A 175 6.60 14.88 -9.73
C SER A 175 6.63 14.77 -8.22
N ALA A 176 5.72 15.43 -7.52
CA ALA A 176 5.56 15.31 -6.07
C ALA A 176 5.36 13.85 -5.62
N LEU A 177 4.68 13.03 -6.44
CA LEU A 177 4.46 11.61 -6.15
C LEU A 177 5.76 10.84 -6.01
N GLN A 178 6.74 11.11 -6.86
CA GLN A 178 8.03 10.43 -6.81
C GLN A 178 8.81 10.79 -5.55
N ASP A 179 8.82 12.07 -5.19
CA ASP A 179 9.42 12.54 -3.95
C ASP A 179 8.77 11.87 -2.71
N LEU A 180 7.44 11.79 -2.69
CA LEU A 180 6.68 11.21 -1.57
C LEU A 180 6.89 9.70 -1.45
N MET A 181 6.93 8.96 -2.57
CA MET A 181 7.26 7.54 -2.57
C MET A 181 8.66 7.28 -2.02
N TYR A 182 9.63 8.12 -2.39
CA TYR A 182 10.99 8.00 -1.88
C TYR A 182 11.07 8.30 -0.38
N ILE A 183 10.38 9.34 0.12
CA ILE A 183 10.28 9.61 1.56
C ILE A 183 9.73 8.41 2.33
N MET A 184 8.62 7.80 1.86
CA MET A 184 8.03 6.63 2.51
C MET A 184 9.04 5.49 2.61
N THR A 185 9.76 5.24 1.53
CA THR A 185 10.74 4.15 1.48
C THR A 185 11.94 4.42 2.38
N LEU A 186 12.42 5.66 2.44
CA LEU A 186 13.51 6.07 3.35
C LEU A 186 13.14 5.86 4.81
N GLU A 187 11.90 6.19 5.22
CA GLU A 187 11.45 5.98 6.61
C GLU A 187 11.39 4.49 6.94
N PHE A 188 10.82 3.67 6.08
CA PHE A 188 10.75 2.22 6.29
C PHE A 188 12.15 1.58 6.33
N ALA A 189 13.05 2.01 5.46
CA ALA A 189 14.43 1.55 5.50
C ALA A 189 15.16 2.03 6.78
N ALA A 190 14.90 3.24 7.22
CA ALA A 190 15.48 3.76 8.47
C ALA A 190 15.00 2.98 9.70
N GLU A 191 13.74 2.55 9.74
CA GLU A 191 13.22 1.69 10.80
C GLU A 191 13.94 0.33 10.84
N MET A 192 14.09 -0.31 9.66
CA MET A 192 14.81 -1.58 9.56
C MET A 192 16.30 -1.42 9.93
N GLU A 193 16.98 -0.39 9.43
CA GLU A 193 18.39 -0.12 9.74
C GLU A 193 18.60 0.16 11.24
N GLN A 194 17.69 0.90 11.85
CA GLN A 194 17.77 1.17 13.29
C GLN A 194 17.64 -0.09 14.14
N ALA A 195 16.75 -0.98 13.75
CA ALA A 195 16.42 -2.16 14.56
C ALA A 195 17.37 -3.33 14.34
N ILE A 196 17.77 -3.58 13.09
CA ILE A 196 18.48 -4.79 12.70
C ILE A 196 19.70 -4.55 11.80
N GLY A 197 20.00 -3.30 11.44
CA GLY A 197 21.08 -2.92 10.53
C GLY A 197 22.12 -2.00 11.16
N LEU A 198 22.38 -0.88 10.47
CA LEU A 198 23.35 0.15 10.86
C LEU A 198 22.64 1.44 11.29
N PRO A 199 22.69 1.84 12.57
CA PRO A 199 22.08 3.09 13.04
C PRO A 199 22.54 4.33 12.24
N THR A 200 23.78 4.36 11.77
CA THR A 200 24.30 5.45 10.93
C THR A 200 23.56 5.56 9.59
N MET A 201 23.15 4.44 9.01
CA MET A 201 22.31 4.45 7.79
C MET A 201 20.89 4.90 8.12
N ALA A 202 20.33 4.49 9.26
CA ALA A 202 19.04 4.97 9.72
C ALA A 202 19.03 6.50 9.87
N ASP A 203 20.05 7.07 10.50
CA ASP A 203 20.19 8.53 10.65
C ASP A 203 20.34 9.25 9.31
N HIS A 204 21.10 8.66 8.37
CA HIS A 204 21.26 9.18 7.02
C HIS A 204 19.91 9.25 6.28
N TYR A 205 19.13 8.16 6.28
CA TYR A 205 17.83 8.12 5.62
C TYR A 205 16.81 9.08 6.25
N ARG A 206 16.76 9.14 7.57
CA ARG A 206 15.90 10.10 8.29
C ARG A 206 16.26 11.55 7.98
N LYS A 207 17.57 11.86 7.85
CA LYS A 207 18.03 13.19 7.45
C LYS A 207 17.48 13.53 6.07
N ILE A 208 17.69 12.67 5.07
CA ILE A 208 17.18 12.91 3.70
C ILE A 208 15.66 13.12 3.72
N ALA A 209 14.91 12.19 4.33
CA ALA A 209 13.46 12.28 4.42
C ALA A 209 12.98 13.58 5.10
N THR A 210 13.69 14.03 6.12
CA THR A 210 13.38 15.29 6.83
C THR A 210 13.60 16.51 5.94
N GLU A 211 14.74 16.58 5.25
CA GLU A 211 15.03 17.70 4.33
C GLU A 211 14.06 17.68 3.14
N MET A 212 13.76 16.51 2.58
CA MET A 212 12.74 16.38 1.52
C MET A 212 11.38 16.94 1.95
N ARG A 213 10.90 16.62 3.17
CA ARG A 213 9.61 17.15 3.65
C ARG A 213 9.59 18.67 3.73
N LYS A 214 10.70 19.30 4.14
CA LYS A 214 10.81 20.76 4.19
C LYS A 214 10.71 21.40 2.81
N THR A 215 11.25 20.73 1.79
CA THR A 215 11.19 21.18 0.40
C THR A 215 9.84 20.96 -0.23
N ILE A 216 9.26 19.77 -0.05
CA ILE A 216 8.02 19.35 -0.72
C ILE A 216 6.85 20.22 -0.30
N ARG A 217 6.76 20.54 1.00
CA ARG A 217 5.63 21.32 1.49
C ARG A 217 5.50 22.69 0.79
N PRO A 218 6.47 23.61 0.81
CA PRO A 218 6.33 24.89 0.12
C PRO A 218 6.32 24.76 -1.39
N LYS A 219 6.87 23.68 -1.93
CA LYS A 219 6.98 23.46 -3.39
C LYS A 219 5.65 23.06 -4.03
N TYR A 220 4.86 22.24 -3.35
CA TYR A 220 3.65 21.64 -3.95
C TYR A 220 2.35 22.04 -3.25
N TRP A 221 2.41 22.76 -2.12
CA TRP A 221 1.24 23.19 -1.39
C TRP A 221 0.50 24.32 -2.07
N ASP A 222 -0.78 24.12 -2.35
CA ASP A 222 -1.71 25.14 -2.80
C ASP A 222 -2.64 25.54 -1.65
N ALA A 223 -2.42 26.74 -1.11
CA ALA A 223 -3.18 27.24 0.03
C ALA A 223 -4.64 27.58 -0.32
N ASP A 224 -4.89 27.97 -1.57
CA ASP A 224 -6.24 28.32 -2.01
C ASP A 224 -7.14 27.08 -2.14
N ARG A 225 -6.57 25.95 -2.53
CA ARG A 225 -7.26 24.67 -2.62
C ARG A 225 -7.17 23.83 -1.35
N ASN A 226 -6.27 24.12 -0.42
CA ASN A 226 -5.90 23.25 0.70
C ASN A 226 -5.48 21.84 0.26
N LEU A 227 -4.73 21.73 -0.82
CA LEU A 227 -4.26 20.50 -1.42
C LEU A 227 -2.79 20.61 -1.84
N PHE A 228 -2.17 19.45 -2.01
CA PHE A 228 -0.88 19.34 -2.70
C PHE A 228 -1.12 19.11 -4.19
N ALA A 229 -0.37 19.82 -5.02
CA ALA A 229 -0.35 19.64 -6.46
C ALA A 229 0.66 18.54 -6.86
N ASP A 230 0.48 17.95 -8.03
CA ASP A 230 1.41 16.98 -8.59
C ASP A 230 2.71 17.63 -9.07
N THR A 231 2.69 18.93 -9.39
CA THR A 231 3.83 19.71 -9.89
C THR A 231 3.95 21.06 -9.19
N GLN A 232 5.15 21.63 -9.17
CA GLN A 232 5.43 22.93 -8.55
C GLN A 232 4.65 24.10 -9.19
N ASP A 233 4.38 24.03 -10.48
CA ASP A 233 3.59 25.03 -11.21
C ASP A 233 2.07 24.77 -11.12
N HIS A 234 1.65 23.86 -10.24
CA HIS A 234 0.26 23.53 -9.91
C HIS A 234 -0.59 23.14 -11.13
N ARG A 235 0.00 22.46 -12.12
CA ARG A 235 -0.72 22.00 -13.32
C ARG A 235 -1.57 20.75 -13.12
N GLY A 236 -1.33 19.98 -12.10
CA GLY A 236 -2.05 18.74 -11.83
C GLY A 236 -2.37 18.60 -10.37
N TYR A 237 -3.50 17.95 -10.09
CA TYR A 237 -3.93 17.60 -8.75
C TYR A 237 -4.53 16.20 -8.77
N SER A 238 -4.05 15.34 -7.90
CA SER A 238 -4.51 13.96 -7.80
C SER A 238 -4.84 13.56 -6.36
N GLN A 239 -5.70 12.57 -6.20
CA GLN A 239 -5.89 11.92 -4.91
C GLN A 239 -4.60 11.26 -4.43
N HIS A 240 -3.77 10.79 -5.36
CA HIS A 240 -2.52 10.07 -5.12
C HIS A 240 -1.52 10.92 -4.31
N VAL A 241 -1.23 12.15 -4.76
CA VAL A 241 -0.28 13.02 -4.08
C VAL A 241 -0.77 13.38 -2.68
N ASN A 242 -2.05 13.65 -2.51
CA ASN A 242 -2.62 14.03 -1.22
C ASN A 242 -2.66 12.85 -0.24
N ALA A 243 -2.96 11.64 -0.70
CA ALA A 243 -2.84 10.43 0.09
C ALA A 243 -1.41 10.18 0.57
N LEU A 244 -0.42 10.28 -0.33
CA LEU A 244 0.98 10.09 0.04
C LEU A 244 1.51 11.22 0.94
N ALA A 245 1.07 12.47 0.78
CA ALA A 245 1.44 13.58 1.66
C ALA A 245 1.00 13.30 3.13
N ILE A 246 -0.16 12.68 3.32
CA ILE A 246 -0.63 12.24 4.64
C ILE A 246 0.22 11.07 5.14
N LEU A 247 0.40 10.02 4.34
CA LEU A 247 1.12 8.82 4.74
C LEU A 247 2.61 9.06 5.06
N THR A 248 3.22 10.04 4.39
CA THR A 248 4.62 10.42 4.63
C THR A 248 4.79 11.50 5.71
N GLY A 249 3.67 11.97 6.28
CA GLY A 249 3.69 12.97 7.32
C GLY A 249 4.14 14.37 6.88
N VAL A 250 4.04 14.68 5.60
CA VAL A 250 4.19 16.06 5.07
C VAL A 250 3.05 16.93 5.60
N THR A 251 1.86 16.36 5.75
CA THR A 251 0.73 16.95 6.47
C THR A 251 0.25 16.00 7.57
N LYS A 252 -0.16 16.55 8.73
CA LYS A 252 -0.53 15.79 9.94
C LYS A 252 -1.66 16.47 10.72
N GLY A 253 -2.28 15.71 11.65
CA GLY A 253 -3.28 16.23 12.58
C GLY A 253 -4.47 16.87 11.85
N GLU A 254 -4.97 18.00 12.34
CA GLU A 254 -6.13 18.68 11.77
C GLU A 254 -5.98 19.07 10.30
N GLU A 255 -4.75 19.37 9.86
CA GLU A 255 -4.51 19.68 8.46
C GLU A 255 -4.67 18.43 7.59
N ALA A 256 -4.19 17.28 8.02
CA ALA A 256 -4.39 16.02 7.29
C ALA A 256 -5.88 15.67 7.16
N VAL A 257 -6.69 15.95 8.20
CA VAL A 257 -8.15 15.81 8.13
C VAL A 257 -8.75 16.72 7.04
N LYS A 258 -8.33 17.98 6.98
CA LYS A 258 -8.81 18.94 5.98
C LYS A 258 -8.41 18.52 4.56
N VAL A 259 -7.14 18.17 4.39
CA VAL A 259 -6.61 17.67 3.09
C VAL A 259 -7.38 16.42 2.66
N MET A 260 -7.61 15.46 3.55
CA MET A 260 -8.32 14.24 3.19
C MET A 260 -9.78 14.48 2.82
N ASN A 261 -10.50 15.29 3.59
CA ASN A 261 -11.87 15.66 3.27
C ASN A 261 -11.96 16.38 1.90
N GLN A 262 -11.05 17.31 1.62
CA GLN A 262 -10.98 17.99 0.33
C GLN A 262 -10.65 17.01 -0.79
N THR A 263 -9.70 16.08 -0.56
CA THR A 263 -9.30 15.05 -1.52
C THR A 263 -10.47 14.14 -1.92
N LEU A 264 -11.34 13.81 -0.97
CA LEU A 264 -12.51 12.96 -1.24
C LEU A 264 -13.66 13.73 -1.89
N ALA A 265 -13.83 15.01 -1.56
CA ALA A 265 -14.94 15.83 -2.04
C ALA A 265 -14.71 16.39 -3.44
N ASP A 266 -13.46 16.63 -3.84
CA ASP A 266 -13.12 17.28 -5.11
C ASP A 266 -13.04 16.28 -6.26
N THR A 267 -14.12 16.18 -6.99
CA THR A 267 -14.23 15.28 -8.16
C THR A 267 -13.41 15.75 -9.36
N SER A 268 -12.84 16.96 -9.34
CA SER A 268 -11.95 17.45 -10.39
C SER A 268 -10.53 16.89 -10.29
N LEU A 269 -10.17 16.29 -9.15
CA LEU A 269 -8.89 15.63 -8.99
C LEU A 269 -8.80 14.38 -9.87
N ILE A 270 -7.59 14.04 -10.29
CA ILE A 270 -7.31 12.72 -10.86
C ILE A 270 -7.58 11.68 -9.77
N GLN A 271 -8.55 10.80 -10.03
CA GLN A 271 -9.06 9.83 -9.07
C GLN A 271 -8.17 8.60 -9.02
N CYS A 272 -7.95 8.05 -7.82
CA CYS A 272 -7.31 6.76 -7.65
C CYS A 272 -8.14 5.64 -8.28
N THR A 273 -7.51 4.77 -9.08
CA THR A 273 -8.14 3.53 -9.52
C THR A 273 -8.17 2.50 -8.38
N ILE A 274 -8.73 1.33 -8.64
CA ILE A 274 -8.82 0.24 -7.66
C ILE A 274 -7.46 -0.12 -7.04
N TYR A 275 -6.36 0.01 -7.80
CA TYR A 275 -5.00 -0.22 -7.33
C TYR A 275 -4.59 0.76 -6.23
N PHE A 276 -4.65 2.06 -6.52
CA PHE A 276 -4.14 3.06 -5.59
C PHE A 276 -5.09 3.35 -4.41
N ARG A 277 -6.33 2.83 -4.46
CA ARG A 277 -7.26 2.82 -3.31
C ARG A 277 -6.65 2.18 -2.07
N TYR A 278 -5.73 1.24 -2.22
CA TYR A 278 -4.96 0.69 -1.12
C TYR A 278 -4.24 1.79 -0.29
N TYR A 279 -3.58 2.73 -0.96
CA TYR A 279 -2.90 3.85 -0.30
C TYR A 279 -3.87 4.92 0.17
N LEU A 280 -4.89 5.23 -0.62
CA LEU A 280 -5.93 6.21 -0.26
C LEU A 280 -6.67 5.80 1.03
N ASN A 281 -7.03 4.53 1.17
CA ASN A 281 -7.71 4.02 2.36
C ASN A 281 -6.81 4.05 3.60
N GLN A 282 -5.52 3.82 3.45
CA GLN A 282 -4.57 3.98 4.55
C GLN A 282 -4.43 5.44 4.96
N ALA A 283 -4.38 6.37 4.00
CA ALA A 283 -4.36 7.81 4.26
C ALA A 283 -5.65 8.26 4.96
N LEU A 284 -6.80 7.72 4.56
CA LEU A 284 -8.08 7.95 5.22
C LEU A 284 -8.03 7.55 6.70
N LYS A 285 -7.51 6.36 7.01
CA LYS A 285 -7.32 5.93 8.40
C LYS A 285 -6.30 6.80 9.13
N ALA A 286 -5.16 7.07 8.51
CA ALA A 286 -4.09 7.87 9.12
C ALA A 286 -4.50 9.31 9.43
N SER A 287 -5.42 9.89 8.66
CA SER A 287 -6.01 11.20 8.92
C SER A 287 -7.10 11.19 10.00
N GLY A 288 -7.46 10.02 10.56
CA GLY A 288 -8.53 9.89 11.55
C GLY A 288 -9.96 9.81 10.98
N LEU A 289 -10.08 9.65 9.66
CA LEU A 289 -11.36 9.55 8.94
C LEU A 289 -11.73 8.11 8.58
N GLY A 290 -11.17 7.12 9.27
CA GLY A 290 -11.40 5.70 8.99
C GLY A 290 -12.88 5.29 8.96
N ASP A 291 -13.75 5.98 9.71
CA ASP A 291 -15.20 5.72 9.70
C ASP A 291 -15.87 5.99 8.34
N GLN A 292 -15.23 6.74 7.44
CA GLN A 292 -15.69 6.96 6.07
C GLN A 292 -15.27 5.84 5.10
N PHE A 293 -14.53 4.83 5.55
CA PHE A 293 -14.00 3.77 4.69
C PHE A 293 -15.09 3.05 3.89
N LEU A 294 -16.23 2.74 4.51
CA LEU A 294 -17.35 2.05 3.83
C LEU A 294 -17.94 2.85 2.67
N ASP A 295 -17.88 4.17 2.73
CA ASP A 295 -18.37 5.05 1.66
C ASP A 295 -17.40 5.05 0.46
N ASN A 296 -16.13 4.71 0.66
CA ASN A 296 -15.11 4.59 -0.38
C ASN A 296 -15.09 3.23 -1.11
N LEU A 297 -16.00 2.31 -0.80
CA LEU A 297 -16.08 1.00 -1.43
C LEU A 297 -16.87 0.97 -2.75
N GLN A 298 -17.28 2.13 -3.29
CA GLN A 298 -18.15 2.16 -4.47
C GLN A 298 -17.55 1.47 -5.69
N ILE A 299 -16.25 1.62 -5.92
CA ILE A 299 -15.57 0.97 -7.06
C ILE A 299 -15.71 -0.57 -7.05
N TRP A 300 -15.72 -1.19 -5.87
CA TRP A 300 -15.94 -2.63 -5.72
C TRP A 300 -17.42 -3.00 -5.88
N ARG A 301 -18.34 -2.16 -5.38
CA ARG A 301 -19.78 -2.35 -5.57
C ARG A 301 -20.16 -2.28 -7.03
N ASP A 302 -19.57 -1.35 -7.78
CA ASP A 302 -19.81 -1.20 -9.22
C ASP A 302 -19.36 -2.46 -9.98
N GLN A 303 -18.21 -3.02 -9.66
CA GLN A 303 -17.74 -4.27 -10.25
C GLN A 303 -18.63 -5.46 -9.88
N MET A 304 -19.14 -5.53 -8.65
CA MET A 304 -20.13 -6.54 -8.25
C MET A 304 -21.44 -6.37 -9.03
N ALA A 305 -21.89 -5.15 -9.26
CA ALA A 305 -23.09 -4.86 -10.05
C ALA A 305 -22.95 -5.26 -11.52
N LEU A 306 -21.73 -5.19 -12.07
CA LEU A 306 -21.41 -5.75 -13.40
C LEU A 306 -21.37 -7.29 -13.42
N GLY A 307 -21.51 -7.95 -12.28
CA GLY A 307 -21.50 -9.41 -12.18
C GLY A 307 -20.09 -10.01 -12.11
N LEU A 308 -19.05 -9.22 -11.86
CA LEU A 308 -17.69 -9.73 -11.72
C LEU A 308 -17.56 -10.63 -10.49
N THR A 309 -16.83 -11.72 -10.65
CA THR A 309 -16.50 -12.68 -9.60
C THR A 309 -15.02 -12.71 -9.25
N THR A 310 -14.27 -11.79 -9.83
CA THR A 310 -12.88 -11.42 -9.56
C THR A 310 -12.76 -9.90 -9.73
N TRP A 311 -11.73 -9.28 -9.16
CA TRP A 311 -11.54 -7.83 -9.29
C TRP A 311 -10.78 -7.47 -10.57
N ALA A 312 -11.26 -6.49 -11.30
CA ALA A 312 -10.63 -6.00 -12.51
C ALA A 312 -9.39 -5.14 -12.22
N GLU A 313 -8.52 -5.03 -13.21
CA GLU A 313 -7.28 -4.24 -13.17
C GLU A 313 -7.54 -2.74 -12.98
N MET A 314 -8.50 -2.21 -13.71
CA MET A 314 -8.82 -0.79 -13.79
C MET A 314 -10.32 -0.63 -14.12
N PRO A 315 -10.85 0.60 -14.13
CA PRO A 315 -12.21 0.86 -14.63
C PRO A 315 -12.39 0.42 -16.09
N GLU A 316 -13.62 0.13 -16.48
CA GLU A 316 -13.96 -0.22 -17.86
C GLU A 316 -13.57 0.89 -18.88
N PRO A 317 -13.07 0.51 -20.07
CA PRO A 317 -12.82 -0.85 -20.53
C PRO A 317 -11.55 -1.46 -19.91
N SER A 318 -11.71 -2.52 -19.12
CA SER A 318 -10.57 -3.24 -18.54
C SER A 318 -10.12 -4.39 -19.45
N ARG A 319 -8.81 -4.57 -19.60
CA ARG A 319 -8.28 -5.73 -20.33
C ARG A 319 -8.21 -6.98 -19.45
N SER A 320 -8.18 -6.83 -18.11
CA SER A 320 -8.06 -7.92 -17.15
C SER A 320 -9.14 -7.82 -16.08
N ASP A 321 -10.06 -8.80 -16.06
CA ASP A 321 -11.11 -8.93 -15.04
C ASP A 321 -10.65 -9.73 -13.81
N CYS A 322 -9.37 -10.12 -13.75
CA CYS A 322 -8.79 -10.80 -12.61
C CYS A 322 -7.40 -10.25 -12.33
N HIS A 323 -7.32 -9.27 -11.42
CA HIS A 323 -6.08 -8.56 -11.11
C HIS A 323 -5.96 -8.36 -9.59
N ALA A 324 -4.96 -9.00 -8.99
CA ALA A 324 -4.95 -9.19 -7.54
C ALA A 324 -4.73 -7.91 -6.73
N TRP A 325 -4.17 -6.85 -7.29
CA TRP A 325 -4.09 -5.57 -6.60
C TRP A 325 -5.45 -4.97 -6.22
N GLY A 326 -6.53 -5.37 -6.91
CA GLY A 326 -7.89 -4.98 -6.58
C GLY A 326 -8.45 -5.62 -5.30
N ALA A 327 -7.77 -6.62 -4.75
CA ALA A 327 -8.25 -7.36 -3.57
C ALA A 327 -7.84 -6.72 -2.23
N SER A 328 -7.49 -5.44 -2.21
CA SER A 328 -7.12 -4.72 -0.98
C SER A 328 -8.20 -4.72 0.13
N PRO A 329 -9.51 -4.87 -0.12
CA PRO A 329 -10.49 -5.07 0.96
C PRO A 329 -10.16 -6.24 1.89
N ASN A 330 -9.48 -7.29 1.39
CA ASN A 330 -8.99 -8.41 2.21
C ASN A 330 -7.87 -8.06 3.19
N ILE A 331 -7.41 -6.81 3.17
CA ILE A 331 -6.52 -6.20 4.16
C ILE A 331 -7.32 -5.19 4.98
N GLU A 332 -7.99 -4.27 4.30
CA GLU A 332 -8.55 -3.06 4.90
C GLU A 332 -9.74 -3.34 5.83
N PHE A 333 -10.52 -4.39 5.58
CA PHE A 333 -11.61 -4.76 6.49
C PHE A 333 -11.07 -5.18 7.86
N TYR A 334 -9.94 -5.86 7.90
CA TYR A 334 -9.28 -6.23 9.15
C TYR A 334 -8.49 -5.06 9.76
N ARG A 335 -7.78 -4.30 8.93
CA ARG A 335 -6.92 -3.21 9.37
C ARG A 335 -7.69 -1.93 9.75
N ILE A 336 -8.77 -1.62 9.02
CA ILE A 336 -9.57 -0.39 9.25
C ILE A 336 -10.80 -0.69 10.09
N LEU A 337 -11.71 -1.58 9.63
CA LEU A 337 -12.96 -1.84 10.35
C LEU A 337 -12.70 -2.53 11.69
N LEU A 338 -11.98 -3.64 11.70
CA LEU A 338 -11.63 -4.31 12.96
C LEU A 338 -10.47 -3.64 13.69
N GLY A 339 -9.70 -2.81 13.00
CA GLY A 339 -8.61 -2.03 13.56
C GLY A 339 -7.39 -2.84 13.96
N ILE A 340 -7.25 -4.08 13.48
CA ILE A 340 -6.16 -4.99 13.85
C ILE A 340 -4.95 -4.71 12.95
N ASP A 341 -3.85 -4.27 13.57
CA ASP A 341 -2.62 -3.91 12.84
C ASP A 341 -1.38 -4.26 13.64
N SER A 342 -0.25 -4.46 12.98
CA SER A 342 1.04 -4.65 13.64
C SER A 342 1.63 -3.31 14.08
N ASP A 343 2.06 -3.22 15.34
CA ASP A 343 2.70 -2.04 15.91
C ASP A 343 4.18 -2.32 16.32
N ALA A 344 4.68 -3.52 15.99
CA ALA A 344 6.08 -3.88 16.17
C ALA A 344 6.47 -5.06 15.26
N PRO A 345 7.73 -5.18 14.87
CA PRO A 345 8.23 -6.28 14.04
C PRO A 345 7.82 -7.66 14.56
N GLY A 346 7.44 -8.55 13.62
CA GLY A 346 6.96 -9.88 13.95
C GLY A 346 5.58 -9.91 14.59
N PHE A 347 4.81 -8.83 14.43
CA PHE A 347 3.49 -8.66 15.04
C PHE A 347 3.51 -8.78 16.57
N ARG A 348 4.68 -8.56 17.19
CA ARG A 348 4.88 -8.70 18.64
C ARG A 348 4.06 -7.71 19.48
N LYS A 349 3.58 -6.64 18.86
CA LYS A 349 2.65 -5.69 19.45
C LYS A 349 1.47 -5.50 18.52
N ILE A 350 0.29 -5.79 19.04
CA ILE A 350 -0.96 -5.68 18.29
C ILE A 350 -1.59 -4.34 18.63
N ARG A 351 -1.83 -3.51 17.61
CA ARG A 351 -2.63 -2.30 17.73
C ARG A 351 -4.08 -2.62 17.41
N ILE A 352 -4.99 -2.21 18.26
CA ILE A 352 -6.44 -2.32 18.05
C ILE A 352 -7.02 -0.92 18.00
N ALA A 353 -7.44 -0.49 16.81
CA ALA A 353 -7.99 0.85 16.58
C ALA A 353 -9.09 0.76 15.51
N PRO A 354 -10.30 0.27 15.88
CA PRO A 354 -11.39 0.07 14.92
C PRO A 354 -11.96 1.40 14.41
N SER A 355 -12.46 1.36 13.17
CA SER A 355 -13.22 2.42 12.54
C SER A 355 -14.48 1.79 11.94
N LEU A 356 -15.56 1.74 12.73
CA LEU A 356 -16.73 0.93 12.40
C LEU A 356 -17.69 1.63 11.43
N GLY A 357 -17.59 2.95 11.28
CA GLY A 357 -18.50 3.72 10.44
C GLY A 357 -19.96 3.51 10.86
N LYS A 358 -20.76 2.97 9.95
CA LYS A 358 -22.21 2.71 10.16
C LYS A 358 -22.50 1.33 10.76
N LEU A 359 -21.49 0.48 10.93
CA LEU A 359 -21.67 -0.88 11.41
C LEU A 359 -22.03 -0.89 12.90
N LYS A 360 -23.09 -1.61 13.27
CA LYS A 360 -23.50 -1.83 14.65
C LYS A 360 -22.93 -3.10 15.26
N GLU A 361 -22.71 -4.11 14.42
CA GLU A 361 -22.05 -5.35 14.79
C GLU A 361 -21.06 -5.74 13.71
N VAL A 362 -19.82 -6.03 14.12
CA VAL A 362 -18.80 -6.54 13.24
C VAL A 362 -17.86 -7.43 14.02
N SER A 363 -17.45 -8.52 13.41
CA SER A 363 -16.48 -9.44 13.99
C SER A 363 -15.58 -10.03 12.92
N GLY A 364 -14.39 -10.45 13.34
CA GLY A 364 -13.48 -11.16 12.45
C GLY A 364 -12.25 -11.65 13.17
N THR A 365 -11.55 -12.53 12.48
CA THR A 365 -10.31 -13.15 12.93
C THR A 365 -9.27 -13.05 11.84
N ILE A 366 -8.04 -12.79 12.22
CA ILE A 366 -6.87 -12.87 11.33
C ILE A 366 -5.81 -13.84 11.91
N PRO A 367 -5.00 -14.47 11.08
CA PRO A 367 -3.85 -15.24 11.54
C PRO A 367 -2.79 -14.32 12.18
N HIS A 368 -2.07 -14.88 13.14
CA HIS A 368 -0.95 -14.24 13.82
C HIS A 368 0.18 -15.27 13.96
N PRO A 369 1.47 -14.86 13.98
CA PRO A 369 2.58 -15.81 14.12
C PRO A 369 2.48 -16.78 15.33
N LEU A 370 1.79 -16.38 16.39
CA LEU A 370 1.58 -17.18 17.61
C LEU A 370 0.14 -17.74 17.71
N GLY A 371 -0.66 -17.69 16.64
CA GLY A 371 -2.05 -18.17 16.67
C GLY A 371 -3.01 -17.30 15.86
N SER A 372 -3.96 -16.64 16.50
CA SER A 372 -4.91 -15.74 15.81
C SER A 372 -5.30 -14.56 16.69
N VAL A 373 -5.76 -13.49 16.05
CA VAL A 373 -6.36 -12.32 16.69
C VAL A 373 -7.81 -12.25 16.27
N THR A 374 -8.72 -12.23 17.25
CA THR A 374 -10.16 -12.06 17.00
C THR A 374 -10.66 -10.80 17.65
N ALA A 375 -11.46 -10.03 16.92
CA ALA A 375 -12.16 -8.85 17.43
C ALA A 375 -13.66 -8.97 17.15
N VAL A 376 -14.46 -8.62 18.14
CA VAL A 376 -15.94 -8.59 18.07
C VAL A 376 -16.40 -7.27 18.66
N TYR A 377 -17.15 -6.49 17.90
CA TYR A 377 -17.72 -5.21 18.34
C TYR A 377 -19.24 -5.26 18.21
N LYS A 378 -19.94 -4.78 19.23
CA LYS A 378 -21.40 -4.61 19.22
C LYS A 378 -21.73 -3.25 19.80
N LEU A 379 -22.39 -2.42 19.01
CA LEU A 379 -22.81 -1.07 19.38
C LEU A 379 -24.34 -0.99 19.43
N ASP A 380 -24.84 -0.25 20.41
CA ASP A 380 -26.24 0.16 20.45
C ASP A 380 -26.51 1.33 19.48
N GLU A 381 -27.74 1.84 19.51
CA GLU A 381 -28.14 2.96 18.66
C GLU A 381 -27.44 4.28 19.01
N ARG A 382 -26.88 4.39 20.22
CA ARG A 382 -26.13 5.57 20.69
C ARG A 382 -24.65 5.49 20.34
N GLY A 383 -24.20 4.37 19.76
CA GLY A 383 -22.80 4.12 19.46
C GLY A 383 -21.98 3.66 20.69
N GLU A 384 -22.65 3.35 21.78
CA GLU A 384 -22.04 2.72 22.96
C GLU A 384 -22.12 1.20 22.85
N GLY A 385 -21.15 0.49 23.40
CA GLY A 385 -21.22 -0.95 23.26
C GLY A 385 -20.06 -1.73 23.88
N THR A 386 -19.87 -2.94 23.41
CA THR A 386 -18.86 -3.86 23.90
C THR A 386 -17.84 -4.21 22.81
N ALA A 387 -16.59 -4.35 23.23
CA ALA A 387 -15.53 -4.95 22.44
C ALA A 387 -15.04 -6.21 23.15
N ARG A 388 -14.98 -7.32 22.43
CA ARG A 388 -14.34 -8.56 22.88
C ARG A 388 -13.15 -8.85 21.98
N LEU A 389 -11.99 -8.97 22.60
CA LEU A 389 -10.75 -9.31 21.91
C LEU A 389 -10.25 -10.65 22.40
N VAL A 390 -9.79 -11.49 21.47
CA VAL A 390 -9.07 -12.73 21.79
C VAL A 390 -7.71 -12.61 21.12
N LEU A 391 -6.67 -12.64 21.94
CA LEU A 391 -5.29 -12.50 21.51
C LEU A 391 -4.56 -13.85 21.63
N PRO A 392 -3.52 -14.11 20.84
CA PRO A 392 -2.69 -15.29 21.01
C PRO A 392 -2.00 -15.28 22.37
N GLU A 393 -1.73 -16.45 22.90
CA GLU A 393 -0.91 -16.60 24.11
C GLU A 393 0.56 -16.38 23.74
N GLY A 394 1.28 -15.46 24.47
CA GLY A 394 2.70 -15.18 24.23
C GLY A 394 3.23 -13.97 24.97
#